data_fb1dd5bb7ebf47935c6fe296dd2c936f
#
_entry.id   fb1dd5bb7ebf47935c6fe296dd2c936f
#
_cell.length_a   1.000
_cell.length_b   1.000
_cell.length_c   1.000
_cell.angle_alpha   90.00
_cell.angle_beta   90.00
_cell.angle_gamma   90.00
#
_symmetry.space_group_name_H-M   'P 1'
#
loop_
_entity.id
_entity.type
_entity.pdbx_description
1 polymer ?
#
loop_
_entity_poly.entity_id
_entity_poly.type
_entity_poly.pdbx_seq_one_letter_code
_entity_poly.pdbx_strand_id
1 'polypeptide(L)'
;MMGLCYPGVYSEKNLNKTDWFYKLPNGSEIWFGGLDDKDRVENILGNEYATIYFNECSQIPWQSVKLALTRLAQVCPGLALKSYYDFNPPSKRHWTYKYFVEKKSPDTNKPLITPMSVGFMFMNPLDNQENLDAKYLQRLAEMPEKERKRFFLGQFSDEDNDSLWNDEILDATRCTGSAGDECPDMVRLTVNVDPSGCESDDEDSRSDEIGITVTGLGTDGKGYLLEDLSGKYGPSTWSKIVGDAFQRHKADCVVGESNYGGAMVKHTIEAGNIGGENIPVKLVHATRGKVVRAAPIATLYERGRIRHYGYYPEIEEQMCSFYPDGYKGMKSPDRADSAIWGFTELFPGLTRDDAHQEWRPPKVQTLSNKATDFGNRSGTPGLPNRGRPS
;
A
#
# COMPACT_ATOMS: atom_id res chain seq x y z
N MET A 1 -16.62 -6.12 -30.60
CA MET A 1 -17.70 -5.84 -29.61
C MET A 1 -18.72 -4.83 -30.19
N MET A 2 -18.35 -3.57 -30.50
CA MET A 2 -19.29 -2.56 -31.03
C MET A 2 -20.14 -3.05 -32.23
N GLY A 3 -19.54 -3.76 -33.18
CA GLY A 3 -20.28 -4.29 -34.34
C GLY A 3 -21.28 -5.41 -34.00
N LEU A 4 -21.07 -6.12 -32.87
CA LEU A 4 -22.02 -7.12 -32.38
C LEU A 4 -23.19 -6.47 -31.63
N CYS A 5 -22.88 -5.47 -30.78
CA CYS A 5 -23.89 -4.78 -30.00
C CYS A 5 -24.74 -3.80 -30.82
N TYR A 6 -24.17 -3.23 -31.89
CA TYR A 6 -24.81 -2.19 -32.71
C TYR A 6 -24.57 -2.46 -34.20
N PRO A 7 -25.08 -3.58 -34.75
CA PRO A 7 -24.75 -4.03 -36.11
C PRO A 7 -25.18 -3.07 -37.23
N GLY A 8 -26.18 -2.22 -36.99
CA GLY A 8 -26.62 -1.20 -37.94
C GLY A 8 -25.95 0.17 -37.77
N VAL A 9 -25.15 0.37 -36.75
CA VAL A 9 -24.56 1.68 -36.38
C VAL A 9 -23.04 1.66 -36.49
N TYR A 10 -22.42 0.49 -36.32
CA TYR A 10 -20.97 0.39 -36.33
C TYR A 10 -20.38 0.68 -37.71
N SER A 11 -19.44 1.60 -37.78
CA SER A 11 -18.58 1.86 -38.94
C SER A 11 -17.17 2.13 -38.45
N GLU A 12 -16.17 1.46 -38.99
CA GLU A 12 -14.76 1.67 -38.62
C GLU A 12 -14.30 3.13 -38.83
N LYS A 13 -14.94 3.85 -39.77
CA LYS A 13 -14.66 5.26 -40.04
C LYS A 13 -14.99 6.18 -38.87
N ASN A 14 -15.85 5.73 -37.96
CA ASN A 14 -16.27 6.51 -36.77
C ASN A 14 -15.40 6.21 -35.56
N LEU A 15 -14.40 5.35 -35.67
CA LEU A 15 -13.43 5.03 -34.61
C LEU A 15 -12.18 5.92 -34.77
N ASN A 16 -11.96 6.82 -33.83
CA ASN A 16 -10.69 7.51 -33.73
C ASN A 16 -9.71 6.58 -32.98
N LYS A 17 -8.68 6.11 -33.69
CA LYS A 17 -7.67 5.17 -33.15
C LYS A 17 -6.51 5.90 -32.43
N THR A 18 -6.42 7.23 -32.56
CA THR A 18 -5.42 8.05 -31.88
C THR A 18 -5.87 8.36 -30.46
N ASP A 19 -7.10 8.86 -30.31
CA ASP A 19 -7.64 9.30 -29.02
C ASP A 19 -8.58 8.24 -28.39
N TRP A 20 -8.74 7.08 -29.06
CA TRP A 20 -9.55 5.94 -28.61
C TRP A 20 -11.00 6.29 -28.25
N PHE A 21 -11.72 6.95 -29.17
CA PHE A 21 -13.16 7.13 -29.02
C PHE A 21 -13.93 6.72 -30.28
N TYR A 22 -15.19 6.35 -30.07
CA TYR A 22 -16.13 6.02 -31.13
C TYR A 22 -17.25 7.05 -31.18
N LYS A 23 -17.49 7.66 -32.34
CA LYS A 23 -18.53 8.66 -32.53
C LYS A 23 -19.81 8.01 -33.07
N LEU A 24 -20.93 8.21 -32.36
CA LEU A 24 -22.25 7.74 -32.73
C LEU A 24 -22.93 8.72 -33.73
N PRO A 25 -23.93 8.24 -34.53
CA PRO A 25 -24.64 9.10 -35.50
C PRO A 25 -25.36 10.29 -34.86
N ASN A 26 -25.77 10.18 -33.61
CA ASN A 26 -26.41 11.26 -32.86
C ASN A 26 -25.43 12.28 -32.26
N GLY A 27 -24.14 12.14 -32.56
CA GLY A 27 -23.07 13.01 -32.04
C GLY A 27 -22.52 12.61 -30.69
N SER A 28 -23.08 11.60 -30.02
CA SER A 28 -22.51 11.08 -28.76
C SER A 28 -21.20 10.36 -29.02
N GLU A 29 -20.30 10.35 -28.05
CA GLU A 29 -19.00 9.72 -28.12
C GLU A 29 -18.83 8.68 -27.01
N ILE A 30 -18.23 7.55 -27.36
CA ILE A 30 -17.84 6.50 -26.39
C ILE A 30 -16.33 6.47 -26.35
N TRP A 31 -15.78 6.89 -25.23
CA TRP A 31 -14.35 6.93 -24.97
C TRP A 31 -13.88 5.65 -24.30
N PHE A 32 -12.68 5.19 -24.65
CA PHE A 32 -12.03 4.02 -24.07
C PHE A 32 -10.73 4.46 -23.42
N GLY A 33 -10.54 4.14 -22.14
CA GLY A 33 -9.33 4.51 -21.39
C GLY A 33 -8.91 3.40 -20.44
N GLY A 34 -7.63 3.34 -20.11
CA GLY A 34 -7.07 2.52 -19.04
C GLY A 34 -7.01 3.29 -17.74
N LEU A 35 -7.11 2.60 -16.61
CA LEU A 35 -7.00 3.15 -15.25
C LEU A 35 -5.93 2.42 -14.43
N ASP A 36 -5.13 1.62 -15.10
CA ASP A 36 -4.07 0.81 -14.53
C ASP A 36 -2.75 1.58 -14.36
N ASP A 37 -2.63 2.74 -15.03
CA ASP A 37 -1.45 3.59 -15.04
C ASP A 37 -1.82 5.06 -14.85
N LYS A 38 -0.96 5.83 -14.19
CA LYS A 38 -1.16 7.24 -13.85
C LYS A 38 -1.26 8.12 -15.10
N ASP A 39 -0.42 7.89 -16.11
CA ASP A 39 -0.41 8.68 -17.34
C ASP A 39 -1.68 8.42 -18.17
N ARG A 40 -2.21 7.19 -18.17
CA ARG A 40 -3.49 6.86 -18.79
C ARG A 40 -4.67 7.48 -18.06
N VAL A 41 -4.59 7.56 -16.74
CA VAL A 41 -5.60 8.27 -15.93
C VAL A 41 -5.59 9.76 -16.26
N GLU A 42 -4.43 10.39 -16.49
CA GLU A 42 -4.33 11.80 -16.87
C GLU A 42 -5.01 12.09 -18.21
N ASN A 43 -4.95 11.18 -19.19
CA ASN A 43 -5.66 11.32 -20.47
C ASN A 43 -7.18 11.40 -20.30
N ILE A 44 -7.74 10.75 -19.28
CA ILE A 44 -9.17 10.79 -18.96
C ILE A 44 -9.55 12.15 -18.35
N LEU A 45 -8.62 12.82 -17.68
CA LEU A 45 -8.86 14.11 -17.02
C LEU A 45 -9.13 15.27 -17.97
N GLY A 46 -8.74 15.15 -19.25
CA GLY A 46 -8.97 16.18 -20.28
C GLY A 46 -10.45 16.34 -20.69
N ASN A 47 -11.32 15.41 -20.36
CA ASN A 47 -12.71 15.39 -20.77
C ASN A 47 -13.66 15.31 -19.58
N GLU A 48 -14.94 15.67 -19.81
CA GLU A 48 -16.04 15.43 -18.88
C GLU A 48 -16.98 14.37 -19.48
N TYR A 49 -17.55 13.54 -18.63
CA TYR A 49 -18.43 12.43 -19.01
C TYR A 49 -19.78 12.55 -18.31
N ALA A 50 -20.84 12.14 -19.02
CA ALA A 50 -22.18 12.00 -18.45
C ALA A 50 -22.40 10.62 -17.80
N THR A 51 -21.64 9.61 -18.30
CA THR A 51 -21.67 8.23 -17.79
C THR A 51 -20.27 7.63 -17.84
N ILE A 52 -19.88 6.92 -16.79
CA ILE A 52 -18.62 6.18 -16.73
C ILE A 52 -18.95 4.71 -16.44
N TYR A 53 -18.33 3.79 -17.17
CA TYR A 53 -18.40 2.35 -16.93
C TYR A 53 -17.02 1.80 -16.60
N PHE A 54 -16.88 1.23 -15.42
CA PHE A 54 -15.65 0.61 -14.93
C PHE A 54 -15.74 -0.91 -15.13
N ASN A 55 -15.05 -1.41 -16.13
CA ASN A 55 -14.99 -2.83 -16.43
C ASN A 55 -13.95 -3.51 -15.56
N GLU A 56 -14.30 -4.69 -14.98
CA GLU A 56 -13.42 -5.45 -14.07
C GLU A 56 -12.85 -4.59 -12.94
N CYS A 57 -13.70 -3.75 -12.33
CA CYS A 57 -13.25 -2.68 -11.42
C CYS A 57 -12.53 -3.19 -10.16
N SER A 58 -12.64 -4.46 -9.83
CA SER A 58 -11.83 -5.08 -8.77
C SER A 58 -10.34 -5.13 -9.08
N GLN A 59 -9.92 -4.86 -10.31
CA GLN A 59 -8.52 -4.76 -10.70
C GLN A 59 -8.01 -3.32 -10.77
N ILE A 60 -8.89 -2.35 -10.54
CA ILE A 60 -8.59 -0.93 -10.61
C ILE A 60 -8.38 -0.41 -9.19
N PRO A 61 -7.27 0.27 -8.89
CA PRO A 61 -7.06 0.92 -7.61
C PRO A 61 -8.16 1.94 -7.30
N TRP A 62 -8.62 1.99 -6.05
CA TRP A 62 -9.66 2.94 -5.64
C TRP A 62 -9.30 4.40 -5.96
N GLN A 63 -8.03 4.77 -5.83
CA GLN A 63 -7.57 6.13 -6.13
C GLN A 63 -7.81 6.50 -7.59
N SER A 64 -7.55 5.57 -8.53
CA SER A 64 -7.83 5.78 -9.96
C SER A 64 -9.32 5.91 -10.25
N VAL A 65 -10.15 5.08 -9.59
CA VAL A 65 -11.62 5.19 -9.68
C VAL A 65 -12.10 6.54 -9.18
N LYS A 66 -11.63 6.97 -8.03
CA LYS A 66 -11.96 8.26 -7.41
C LYS A 66 -11.58 9.43 -8.31
N LEU A 67 -10.40 9.36 -8.93
CA LEU A 67 -9.92 10.39 -9.84
C LEU A 67 -10.80 10.46 -11.10
N ALA A 68 -11.14 9.31 -11.72
CA ALA A 68 -12.04 9.26 -12.86
C ALA A 68 -13.44 9.80 -12.53
N LEU A 69 -13.95 9.54 -11.33
CA LEU A 69 -15.24 10.07 -10.88
C LEU A 69 -15.29 11.61 -10.80
N THR A 70 -14.14 12.29 -10.67
CA THR A 70 -14.11 13.77 -10.77
C THR A 70 -14.50 14.27 -12.16
N ARG A 71 -14.45 13.41 -13.18
CA ARG A 71 -14.83 13.73 -14.57
C ARG A 71 -16.29 13.38 -14.89
N LEU A 72 -17.03 12.82 -13.96
CA LEU A 72 -18.47 12.58 -14.09
C LEU A 72 -19.24 13.89 -13.89
N ALA A 73 -19.10 14.84 -14.83
CA ALA A 73 -19.55 16.21 -14.69
C ALA A 73 -20.32 16.76 -15.92
N GLN A 74 -20.32 16.03 -17.05
CA GLN A 74 -20.97 16.50 -18.28
C GLN A 74 -22.49 16.50 -18.12
N VAL A 75 -23.10 17.67 -18.08
CA VAL A 75 -24.56 17.83 -17.97
C VAL A 75 -25.21 17.58 -19.33
N CYS A 76 -26.09 16.58 -19.39
CA CYS A 76 -26.91 16.28 -20.57
C CYS A 76 -28.40 16.35 -20.18
N PRO A 77 -29.24 17.11 -20.93
CA PRO A 77 -30.68 17.17 -20.62
C PRO A 77 -31.34 15.78 -20.65
N GLY A 78 -32.07 15.45 -19.58
CA GLY A 78 -32.75 14.16 -19.43
C GLY A 78 -31.88 12.98 -19.05
N LEU A 79 -30.56 13.16 -18.86
CA LEU A 79 -29.65 12.12 -18.42
C LEU A 79 -29.09 12.47 -17.02
N ALA A 80 -29.29 11.57 -16.07
CA ALA A 80 -28.62 11.71 -14.76
C ALA A 80 -27.16 11.21 -14.87
N LEU A 81 -26.26 11.89 -14.19
CA LEU A 81 -24.85 11.45 -14.05
C LEU A 81 -24.80 10.11 -13.33
N LYS A 82 -24.16 9.10 -13.94
CA LYS A 82 -24.10 7.73 -13.41
C LYS A 82 -22.75 7.10 -13.67
N SER A 83 -22.32 6.27 -12.71
CA SER A 83 -21.22 5.32 -12.91
C SER A 83 -21.71 3.90 -12.74
N TYR A 84 -21.23 3.01 -13.60
CA TYR A 84 -21.52 1.59 -13.59
C TYR A 84 -20.22 0.82 -13.35
N TYR A 85 -20.35 -0.32 -12.69
CA TYR A 85 -19.21 -1.15 -12.28
C TYR A 85 -19.55 -2.61 -12.45
N ASP A 86 -18.64 -3.38 -13.02
CA ASP A 86 -18.72 -4.83 -12.98
C ASP A 86 -17.42 -5.40 -12.40
N PHE A 87 -17.52 -6.52 -11.73
CA PHE A 87 -16.39 -7.23 -11.18
C PHE A 87 -16.76 -8.63 -10.69
N ASN A 88 -15.79 -9.52 -10.68
CA ASN A 88 -15.87 -10.75 -9.91
C ASN A 88 -15.50 -10.44 -8.46
N PRO A 89 -16.35 -10.80 -7.47
CA PRO A 89 -16.13 -10.43 -6.08
C PRO A 89 -14.77 -10.88 -5.55
N PRO A 90 -13.94 -9.97 -5.03
CA PRO A 90 -12.68 -10.32 -4.36
C PRO A 90 -12.93 -10.69 -2.89
N SER A 91 -12.01 -10.32 -1.99
CA SER A 91 -12.23 -10.46 -0.56
C SER A 91 -13.17 -9.38 -0.01
N LYS A 92 -13.74 -9.58 1.16
CA LYS A 92 -14.55 -8.58 1.88
C LYS A 92 -13.75 -7.34 2.30
N ARG A 93 -12.40 -7.41 2.29
CA ARG A 93 -11.51 -6.27 2.56
C ARG A 93 -11.39 -5.31 1.40
N HIS A 94 -11.57 -5.81 0.20
CA HIS A 94 -11.41 -5.02 -1.02
C HIS A 94 -12.35 -3.82 -1.04
N TRP A 95 -11.91 -2.71 -1.64
CA TRP A 95 -12.67 -1.47 -1.71
C TRP A 95 -14.08 -1.64 -2.30
N THR A 96 -14.28 -2.61 -3.20
CA THR A 96 -15.60 -2.90 -3.79
C THR A 96 -16.60 -3.39 -2.75
N TYR A 97 -16.19 -4.24 -1.81
CA TYR A 97 -17.07 -4.68 -0.73
C TYR A 97 -17.42 -3.53 0.20
N LYS A 98 -16.42 -2.76 0.63
CA LYS A 98 -16.61 -1.61 1.53
C LYS A 98 -17.54 -0.57 0.91
N TYR A 99 -17.32 -0.23 -0.36
CA TYR A 99 -18.11 0.79 -1.05
C TYR A 99 -19.53 0.32 -1.40
N PHE A 100 -19.66 -0.85 -2.03
CA PHE A 100 -20.94 -1.33 -2.55
C PHE A 100 -21.79 -2.06 -1.53
N VAL A 101 -21.20 -2.84 -0.63
CA VAL A 101 -21.93 -3.68 0.33
C VAL A 101 -22.06 -2.98 1.69
N GLU A 102 -20.94 -2.59 2.29
CA GLU A 102 -20.95 -1.93 3.60
C GLU A 102 -21.36 -0.46 3.55
N LYS A 103 -21.38 0.16 2.35
CA LYS A 103 -21.67 1.59 2.16
C LYS A 103 -20.73 2.48 2.97
N LYS A 104 -19.45 2.12 3.00
CA LYS A 104 -18.37 2.87 3.65
C LYS A 104 -17.41 3.45 2.61
N SER A 105 -16.80 4.56 2.98
CA SER A 105 -15.69 5.13 2.20
C SER A 105 -14.45 4.23 2.26
N PRO A 106 -13.92 3.78 1.13
CA PRO A 106 -12.68 2.99 1.13
C PRO A 106 -11.45 3.72 1.67
N ASP A 107 -11.44 5.06 1.64
CA ASP A 107 -10.33 5.88 2.17
C ASP A 107 -10.34 5.98 3.70
N THR A 108 -11.52 6.01 4.31
CA THR A 108 -11.67 6.37 5.74
C THR A 108 -12.39 5.32 6.57
N ASN A 109 -12.92 4.29 5.93
CA ASN A 109 -13.80 3.27 6.53
C ASN A 109 -15.05 3.83 7.26
N LYS A 110 -15.38 5.12 7.03
CA LYS A 110 -16.56 5.78 7.60
C LYS A 110 -17.78 5.57 6.69
N PRO A 111 -19.00 5.58 7.22
CA PRO A 111 -20.22 5.51 6.41
C PRO A 111 -20.23 6.58 5.31
N LEU A 112 -20.75 6.22 4.13
CA LEU A 112 -20.95 7.17 3.03
C LEU A 112 -21.96 8.24 3.44
N ILE A 113 -21.76 9.48 2.97
CA ILE A 113 -22.71 10.59 3.21
C ILE A 113 -24.07 10.29 2.56
N THR A 114 -24.05 9.66 1.37
CA THR A 114 -25.26 9.34 0.61
C THR A 114 -25.30 7.83 0.26
N PRO A 115 -25.50 6.92 1.25
CA PRO A 115 -25.43 5.49 1.01
C PRO A 115 -26.49 4.98 0.02
N MET A 116 -27.62 5.66 -0.09
CA MET A 116 -28.70 5.30 -1.02
C MET A 116 -28.38 5.62 -2.50
N SER A 117 -27.37 6.41 -2.77
CA SER A 117 -26.92 6.67 -4.15
C SER A 117 -26.10 5.51 -4.75
N VAL A 118 -25.71 4.54 -3.93
CA VAL A 118 -24.93 3.37 -4.34
C VAL A 118 -25.81 2.14 -4.37
N GLY A 119 -26.09 1.63 -5.57
CA GLY A 119 -26.79 0.36 -5.79
C GLY A 119 -25.81 -0.80 -5.95
N PHE A 120 -26.26 -2.01 -5.63
CA PHE A 120 -25.52 -3.24 -5.81
C PHE A 120 -26.46 -4.40 -6.11
N MET A 121 -26.10 -5.26 -7.04
CA MET A 121 -26.83 -6.50 -7.32
C MET A 121 -25.85 -7.60 -7.74
N PHE A 122 -26.21 -8.84 -7.41
CA PHE A 122 -25.52 -10.03 -7.91
C PHE A 122 -26.08 -10.43 -9.27
N MET A 123 -25.19 -10.89 -10.14
CA MET A 123 -25.52 -11.51 -11.43
C MET A 123 -24.66 -12.77 -11.57
N ASN A 124 -25.24 -13.92 -11.25
CA ASN A 124 -24.56 -15.19 -11.26
C ASN A 124 -24.64 -15.86 -12.65
N PRO A 125 -23.68 -16.71 -13.02
CA PRO A 125 -23.77 -17.49 -14.25
C PRO A 125 -25.09 -18.28 -14.38
N LEU A 126 -25.64 -18.75 -13.26
CA LEU A 126 -26.92 -19.47 -13.27
C LEU A 126 -28.11 -18.59 -13.64
N ASP A 127 -28.04 -17.28 -13.40
CA ASP A 127 -29.10 -16.34 -13.80
C ASP A 127 -29.16 -16.15 -15.33
N ASN A 128 -28.09 -16.56 -16.04
CA ASN A 128 -27.97 -16.47 -17.48
C ASN A 128 -27.71 -17.85 -18.13
N GLN A 129 -28.12 -18.94 -17.48
CA GLN A 129 -27.84 -20.30 -17.90
C GLN A 129 -28.34 -20.63 -19.32
N GLU A 130 -29.41 -19.98 -19.76
CA GLU A 130 -29.99 -20.20 -21.10
C GLU A 130 -29.05 -19.75 -22.24
N ASN A 131 -28.14 -18.81 -21.94
CA ASN A 131 -27.17 -18.27 -22.90
C ASN A 131 -25.75 -18.82 -22.72
N LEU A 132 -25.54 -19.73 -21.73
CA LEU A 132 -24.24 -20.27 -21.41
C LEU A 132 -24.13 -21.75 -21.75
N ASP A 133 -22.95 -22.17 -22.22
CA ASP A 133 -22.66 -23.58 -22.50
C ASP A 133 -22.69 -24.41 -21.21
N ALA A 134 -23.37 -25.56 -21.25
CA ALA A 134 -23.53 -26.45 -20.07
C ALA A 134 -22.18 -26.95 -19.54
N LYS A 135 -21.19 -27.19 -20.43
CA LYS A 135 -19.83 -27.62 -19.99
C LYS A 135 -19.08 -26.48 -19.33
N TYR A 136 -19.36 -25.22 -19.70
CA TYR A 136 -18.81 -24.06 -19.02
C TYR A 136 -19.34 -23.98 -17.57
N LEU A 137 -20.65 -24.10 -17.38
CA LEU A 137 -21.29 -24.12 -16.07
C LEU A 137 -20.79 -25.28 -15.19
N GLN A 138 -20.61 -26.46 -15.77
CA GLN A 138 -20.06 -27.62 -15.07
C GLN A 138 -18.63 -27.33 -14.59
N ARG A 139 -17.76 -26.77 -15.45
CA ARG A 139 -16.39 -26.40 -15.06
C ARG A 139 -16.35 -25.41 -13.90
N LEU A 140 -17.24 -24.42 -13.90
CA LEU A 140 -17.34 -23.47 -12.77
C LEU A 140 -17.80 -24.16 -11.49
N ALA A 141 -18.75 -25.11 -11.58
CA ALA A 141 -19.25 -25.85 -10.43
C ALA A 141 -18.19 -26.79 -9.82
N GLU A 142 -17.27 -27.32 -10.63
CA GLU A 142 -16.19 -28.22 -10.23
C GLU A 142 -14.92 -27.48 -9.71
N MET A 143 -14.89 -26.15 -9.75
CA MET A 143 -13.78 -25.36 -9.22
C MET A 143 -13.60 -25.58 -7.72
N PRO A 144 -12.37 -25.39 -7.19
CA PRO A 144 -12.12 -25.34 -5.76
C PRO A 144 -13.08 -24.38 -5.05
N GLU A 145 -13.42 -24.66 -3.78
CA GLU A 145 -14.50 -23.95 -3.08
C GLU A 145 -14.37 -22.43 -3.12
N LYS A 146 -13.15 -21.89 -2.92
CA LYS A 146 -12.87 -20.46 -2.93
C LYS A 146 -13.15 -19.85 -4.32
N GLU A 147 -12.66 -20.48 -5.38
CA GLU A 147 -12.86 -20.03 -6.76
C GLU A 147 -14.32 -20.18 -7.17
N ARG A 148 -14.97 -21.27 -6.77
CA ARG A 148 -16.38 -21.51 -7.03
C ARG A 148 -17.27 -20.47 -6.36
N LYS A 149 -17.01 -20.09 -5.10
CA LYS A 149 -17.70 -18.99 -4.44
C LYS A 149 -17.58 -17.68 -5.22
N ARG A 150 -16.38 -17.39 -5.72
CA ARG A 150 -16.10 -16.15 -6.45
C ARG A 150 -16.69 -16.12 -7.86
N PHE A 151 -16.41 -17.13 -8.68
CA PHE A 151 -16.73 -17.11 -10.11
C PHE A 151 -18.06 -17.75 -10.46
N PHE A 152 -18.57 -18.67 -9.64
CA PHE A 152 -19.82 -19.35 -9.89
C PHE A 152 -20.98 -18.80 -9.04
N LEU A 153 -20.74 -18.50 -7.79
CA LEU A 153 -21.77 -18.00 -6.87
C LEU A 153 -21.73 -16.46 -6.71
N GLY A 154 -20.74 -15.78 -7.30
CA GLY A 154 -20.62 -14.33 -7.22
C GLY A 154 -20.48 -13.81 -5.78
N GLN A 155 -19.90 -14.59 -4.88
CA GLN A 155 -19.78 -14.26 -3.47
C GLN A 155 -18.40 -13.69 -3.16
N PHE A 156 -18.36 -12.67 -2.32
CA PHE A 156 -17.11 -12.22 -1.73
C PHE A 156 -16.55 -13.32 -0.81
N SER A 157 -15.24 -13.52 -0.88
CA SER A 157 -14.60 -14.49 0.01
C SER A 157 -14.64 -13.99 1.45
N ASP A 158 -15.04 -14.88 2.35
CA ASP A 158 -14.90 -14.66 3.78
C ASP A 158 -13.42 -14.58 4.15
N GLU A 159 -13.15 -13.95 5.29
CA GLU A 159 -11.84 -13.99 5.90
C GLU A 159 -11.50 -15.43 6.28
N ASP A 160 -10.39 -15.92 5.77
CA ASP A 160 -9.82 -17.13 6.32
C ASP A 160 -9.18 -16.76 7.67
N ASN A 161 -9.69 -17.31 8.78
CA ASN A 161 -9.12 -17.12 10.12
C ASN A 161 -7.66 -17.60 10.26
N ASP A 162 -7.13 -18.26 9.23
CA ASP A 162 -5.78 -18.82 9.21
C ASP A 162 -4.72 -17.85 8.64
N SER A 163 -5.09 -16.65 8.20
CA SER A 163 -4.11 -15.66 7.74
C SER A 163 -3.33 -15.07 8.91
N LEU A 164 -2.07 -14.68 8.67
CA LEU A 164 -1.20 -14.07 9.69
C LEU A 164 -1.76 -12.74 10.21
N TRP A 165 -2.50 -12.00 9.39
CA TRP A 165 -3.25 -10.80 9.77
C TRP A 165 -4.71 -10.96 9.38
N ASN A 166 -5.58 -10.38 10.18
CA ASN A 166 -7.01 -10.26 9.89
C ASN A 166 -7.50 -8.84 10.22
N ASP A 167 -8.72 -8.49 9.81
CA ASP A 167 -9.28 -7.15 10.04
C ASP A 167 -9.40 -6.83 11.53
N GLU A 168 -9.68 -7.82 12.38
CA GLU A 168 -9.80 -7.63 13.81
C GLU A 168 -8.48 -7.17 14.42
N ILE A 169 -7.36 -7.82 14.05
CA ILE A 169 -6.01 -7.42 14.49
C ILE A 169 -5.65 -6.03 13.96
N LEU A 170 -5.90 -5.77 12.67
CA LEU A 170 -5.55 -4.49 12.06
C LEU A 170 -6.38 -3.32 12.62
N ASP A 171 -7.68 -3.51 12.80
CA ASP A 171 -8.56 -2.48 13.38
C ASP A 171 -8.24 -2.23 14.86
N ALA A 172 -7.92 -3.28 15.64
CA ALA A 172 -7.50 -3.15 17.03
C ALA A 172 -6.16 -2.39 17.18
N THR A 173 -5.31 -2.41 16.16
CA THR A 173 -4.01 -1.73 16.16
C THR A 173 -4.03 -0.35 15.49
N ARG A 174 -5.16 0.10 14.99
CA ARG A 174 -5.31 1.40 14.33
C ARG A 174 -5.30 2.54 15.35
N CYS A 175 -4.56 3.62 15.08
CA CYS A 175 -4.65 4.86 15.84
C CYS A 175 -5.90 5.63 15.42
N THR A 176 -6.71 6.01 16.38
CA THR A 176 -7.98 6.72 16.13
C THR A 176 -7.81 8.23 16.04
N GLY A 177 -6.67 8.77 16.48
CA GLY A 177 -6.42 10.21 16.59
C GLY A 177 -7.23 10.89 17.68
N SER A 178 -7.90 10.11 18.55
CA SER A 178 -8.63 10.61 19.71
C SER A 178 -7.66 10.96 20.84
N ALA A 179 -8.09 11.81 21.76
CA ALA A 179 -7.30 12.16 22.96
C ALA A 179 -6.88 10.89 23.72
N GLY A 180 -5.57 10.69 23.88
CA GLY A 180 -4.97 9.49 24.49
C GLY A 180 -4.64 8.36 23.50
N ASP A 181 -4.96 8.51 22.23
CA ASP A 181 -4.62 7.58 21.15
C ASP A 181 -3.95 8.32 19.97
N GLU A 182 -3.17 9.34 20.32
CA GLU A 182 -2.38 10.13 19.39
C GLU A 182 -1.09 9.37 19.00
N CYS A 183 -0.54 9.72 17.84
CA CYS A 183 0.78 9.21 17.45
C CYS A 183 1.85 9.86 18.33
N PRO A 184 2.67 9.10 19.07
CA PRO A 184 3.73 9.67 19.90
C PRO A 184 4.86 10.23 19.03
N ASP A 185 5.79 10.98 19.66
CA ASP A 185 7.03 11.34 19.02
C ASP A 185 7.83 10.09 18.61
N MET A 186 8.48 10.15 17.46
CA MET A 186 9.24 9.03 16.92
C MET A 186 10.70 9.11 17.37
N VAL A 187 11.20 8.00 17.92
CA VAL A 187 12.61 7.82 18.29
C VAL A 187 13.45 7.46 17.08
N ARG A 188 12.86 6.75 16.12
CA ARG A 188 13.52 6.32 14.88
C ARG A 188 12.48 6.23 13.76
N LEU A 189 12.87 6.69 12.59
CA LEU A 189 12.04 6.69 11.38
C LEU A 189 12.80 6.05 10.21
N THR A 190 12.12 5.21 9.44
CA THR A 190 12.69 4.60 8.25
C THR A 190 11.75 4.78 7.06
N VAL A 191 12.32 5.05 5.89
CA VAL A 191 11.63 4.90 4.61
C VAL A 191 12.04 3.57 4.01
N ASN A 192 11.08 2.74 3.63
CA ASN A 192 11.35 1.36 3.24
C ASN A 192 10.95 1.16 1.78
N VAL A 193 11.79 0.45 1.02
CA VAL A 193 11.59 0.25 -0.42
C VAL A 193 11.74 -1.21 -0.77
N ASP A 194 10.71 -1.76 -1.39
CA ASP A 194 10.78 -3.04 -2.12
C ASP A 194 10.67 -2.74 -3.63
N PRO A 195 11.79 -2.75 -4.36
CA PRO A 195 11.84 -2.39 -5.77
C PRO A 195 11.51 -3.55 -6.70
N SER A 196 10.64 -4.48 -6.31
CA SER A 196 10.26 -5.63 -7.13
C SER A 196 9.78 -5.19 -8.52
N GLY A 197 10.20 -5.91 -9.57
CA GLY A 197 9.72 -5.68 -10.94
C GLY A 197 10.41 -4.57 -11.75
N CYS A 198 11.55 -4.02 -11.31
CA CYS A 198 12.27 -2.93 -12.00
C CYS A 198 13.05 -3.36 -13.28
N GLU A 199 12.66 -4.41 -13.98
CA GLU A 199 13.43 -4.88 -15.16
C GLU A 199 13.24 -4.05 -16.44
N SER A 200 12.22 -3.17 -16.50
CA SER A 200 12.03 -2.30 -17.67
C SER A 200 11.88 -0.82 -17.28
N ASP A 201 12.48 0.06 -18.10
CA ASP A 201 12.28 1.52 -17.98
C ASP A 201 10.90 1.97 -18.47
N ASP A 202 10.15 1.06 -19.09
CA ASP A 202 8.81 1.30 -19.62
C ASP A 202 7.77 1.07 -18.53
N GLU A 203 7.18 2.16 -17.99
CA GLU A 203 6.17 2.12 -16.94
C GLU A 203 4.91 1.36 -17.37
N ASP A 204 4.58 1.37 -18.66
CA ASP A 204 3.43 0.68 -19.25
C ASP A 204 3.56 -0.85 -19.23
N SER A 205 4.77 -1.39 -19.21
CA SER A 205 5.03 -2.83 -19.22
C SER A 205 5.13 -3.47 -17.84
N ARG A 206 5.08 -2.68 -16.76
CA ARG A 206 5.25 -3.17 -15.40
C ARG A 206 4.00 -3.83 -14.87
N SER A 207 4.13 -5.09 -14.48
CA SER A 207 3.08 -5.84 -13.80
C SER A 207 3.00 -5.51 -12.31
N ASP A 208 4.14 -5.21 -11.67
CA ASP A 208 4.29 -5.10 -10.22
C ASP A 208 4.46 -3.65 -9.75
N GLU A 209 4.11 -3.41 -8.50
CA GLU A 209 4.26 -2.10 -7.85
C GLU A 209 5.65 -1.99 -7.20
N ILE A 210 6.10 -0.77 -6.97
CA ILE A 210 7.21 -0.50 -6.06
C ILE A 210 6.62 -0.29 -4.67
N GLY A 211 6.97 -1.15 -3.72
CA GLY A 211 6.57 -0.99 -2.33
C GLY A 211 7.37 0.13 -1.68
N ILE A 212 6.69 1.20 -1.22
CA ILE A 212 7.31 2.32 -0.51
C ILE A 212 6.48 2.64 0.73
N THR A 213 7.06 2.44 1.92
CA THR A 213 6.37 2.73 3.18
C THR A 213 7.24 3.56 4.10
N VAL A 214 6.59 4.30 5.01
CA VAL A 214 7.26 4.99 6.11
C VAL A 214 6.87 4.32 7.41
N THR A 215 7.86 3.86 8.18
CA THR A 215 7.65 3.25 9.48
C THR A 215 8.44 3.96 10.57
N GLY A 216 7.92 3.97 11.79
CA GLY A 216 8.55 4.63 12.93
C GLY A 216 8.52 3.80 14.20
N LEU A 217 9.50 4.02 15.08
CA LEU A 217 9.51 3.54 16.46
C LEU A 217 9.14 4.71 17.37
N GLY A 218 8.01 4.62 18.05
CA GLY A 218 7.54 5.63 18.97
C GLY A 218 8.30 5.65 20.31
N THR A 219 8.20 6.76 21.04
CA THR A 219 8.73 6.89 22.41
C THR A 219 8.08 5.90 23.38
N ASP A 220 6.91 5.37 23.05
CA ASP A 220 6.22 4.30 23.79
C ASP A 220 6.76 2.90 23.48
N GLY A 221 7.76 2.79 22.58
CA GLY A 221 8.40 1.54 22.18
C GLY A 221 7.57 0.69 21.24
N LYS A 222 6.51 1.25 20.61
CA LYS A 222 5.72 0.58 19.58
C LYS A 222 6.17 1.03 18.18
N GLY A 223 5.96 0.14 17.20
CA GLY A 223 6.12 0.44 15.79
C GLY A 223 4.88 1.12 15.22
N TYR A 224 5.08 1.99 14.25
CA TYR A 224 4.00 2.70 13.58
C TYR A 224 4.16 2.63 12.06
N LEU A 225 3.12 2.19 11.35
CA LEU A 225 2.99 2.44 9.92
C LEU A 225 2.44 3.86 9.76
N LEU A 226 3.22 4.75 9.17
CA LEU A 226 2.92 6.17 9.09
C LEU A 226 2.41 6.59 7.72
N GLU A 227 2.89 5.94 6.65
CA GLU A 227 2.52 6.27 5.27
C GLU A 227 2.76 5.08 4.33
N ASP A 228 1.87 4.94 3.33
CA ASP A 228 2.04 4.07 2.17
C ASP A 228 2.11 4.95 0.92
N LEU A 229 3.26 4.93 0.26
CA LEU A 229 3.58 5.70 -0.95
C LEU A 229 3.80 4.78 -2.16
N SER A 230 3.43 3.52 -2.01
CA SER A 230 3.65 2.50 -3.02
C SER A 230 2.82 2.78 -4.29
N GLY A 231 3.34 2.30 -5.42
CA GLY A 231 2.65 2.43 -6.69
C GLY A 231 3.49 1.91 -7.84
N LYS A 232 2.96 2.03 -9.05
CA LYS A 232 3.69 1.73 -10.27
C LYS A 232 4.50 2.94 -10.69
N TYR A 233 5.81 2.89 -10.53
CA TYR A 233 6.70 4.02 -10.77
C TYR A 233 7.95 3.61 -11.56
N GLY A 234 8.44 4.51 -12.41
CA GLY A 234 9.77 4.43 -12.99
C GLY A 234 10.89 4.70 -11.98
N PRO A 235 12.15 4.31 -12.27
CA PRO A 235 13.27 4.51 -11.36
C PRO A 235 13.45 5.96 -10.90
N SER A 236 13.32 6.92 -11.79
CA SER A 236 13.41 8.35 -11.49
C SER A 236 12.27 8.83 -10.58
N THR A 237 11.05 8.29 -10.77
CA THR A 237 9.86 8.71 -10.01
C THR A 237 9.92 8.14 -8.59
N TRP A 238 10.15 6.82 -8.45
CA TRP A 238 10.16 6.23 -7.11
C TRP A 238 11.33 6.72 -6.26
N SER A 239 12.50 6.95 -6.85
CA SER A 239 13.65 7.48 -6.10
C SER A 239 13.39 8.88 -5.56
N LYS A 240 12.71 9.72 -6.34
CA LYS A 240 12.28 11.05 -5.90
C LYS A 240 11.27 10.96 -4.77
N ILE A 241 10.26 10.06 -4.88
CA ILE A 241 9.27 9.84 -3.81
C ILE A 241 9.97 9.44 -2.51
N VAL A 242 10.95 8.54 -2.57
CA VAL A 242 11.74 8.11 -1.41
C VAL A 242 12.55 9.27 -0.82
N GLY A 243 13.22 10.08 -1.66
CA GLY A 243 13.96 11.26 -1.23
C GLY A 243 13.05 12.31 -0.55
N ASP A 244 11.91 12.61 -1.15
CA ASP A 244 10.92 13.53 -0.60
C ASP A 244 10.34 13.02 0.74
N ALA A 245 10.04 11.72 0.84
CA ALA A 245 9.58 11.11 2.09
C ALA A 245 10.67 11.15 3.18
N PHE A 246 11.91 10.84 2.82
CA PHE A 246 13.05 10.90 3.74
C PHE A 246 13.21 12.30 4.35
N GLN A 247 13.17 13.34 3.53
CA GLN A 247 13.29 14.73 3.99
C GLN A 247 12.07 15.18 4.81
N ARG A 248 10.87 14.91 4.33
CA ARG A 248 9.60 15.31 4.98
C ARG A 248 9.45 14.72 6.37
N HIS A 249 9.74 13.43 6.52
CA HIS A 249 9.69 12.73 7.80
C HIS A 249 10.95 12.88 8.62
N LYS A 250 12.03 13.48 8.08
CA LYS A 250 13.36 13.52 8.72
C LYS A 250 13.80 12.13 9.15
N ALA A 251 13.67 11.16 8.23
CA ALA A 251 13.95 9.76 8.51
C ALA A 251 15.43 9.53 8.80
N ASP A 252 15.76 8.52 9.60
CA ASP A 252 17.13 8.19 9.97
C ASP A 252 17.85 7.41 8.87
N CYS A 253 17.13 6.59 8.11
CA CYS A 253 17.69 5.83 7.00
C CYS A 253 16.61 5.37 6.01
N VAL A 254 17.06 4.97 4.82
CA VAL A 254 16.27 4.24 3.86
C VAL A 254 16.65 2.76 3.93
N VAL A 255 15.66 1.87 4.05
CA VAL A 255 15.84 0.41 4.00
C VAL A 255 15.39 -0.08 2.63
N GLY A 256 16.29 -0.67 1.86
CA GLY A 256 16.00 -1.15 0.50
C GLY A 256 16.26 -2.64 0.34
N GLU A 257 15.34 -3.39 -0.28
CA GLU A 257 15.59 -4.77 -0.65
C GLU A 257 16.57 -4.85 -1.83
N SER A 258 17.56 -5.73 -1.75
CA SER A 258 18.66 -5.82 -2.71
C SER A 258 18.56 -7.00 -3.67
N ASN A 259 17.49 -7.81 -3.62
CA ASN A 259 17.35 -9.01 -4.44
C ASN A 259 17.30 -8.70 -5.94
N TYR A 260 16.76 -7.55 -6.31
CA TYR A 260 16.74 -7.04 -7.66
C TYR A 260 17.70 -5.85 -7.80
N GLY A 261 18.90 -6.11 -8.34
CA GLY A 261 19.84 -5.06 -8.70
C GLY A 261 20.79 -4.56 -7.60
N GLY A 262 20.75 -5.07 -6.37
CA GLY A 262 21.77 -4.84 -5.33
C GLY A 262 22.22 -3.38 -5.19
N ALA A 263 23.44 -3.06 -5.67
CA ALA A 263 24.00 -1.71 -5.64
C ALA A 263 23.19 -0.69 -6.46
N MET A 264 22.45 -1.10 -7.49
CA MET A 264 21.61 -0.20 -8.29
C MET A 264 20.50 0.45 -7.45
N VAL A 265 19.87 -0.30 -6.53
CA VAL A 265 18.83 0.25 -5.65
C VAL A 265 19.40 1.43 -4.84
N LYS A 266 20.57 1.25 -4.26
CA LYS A 266 21.27 2.31 -3.54
C LYS A 266 21.57 3.51 -4.42
N HIS A 267 22.15 3.30 -5.61
CA HIS A 267 22.46 4.38 -6.54
C HIS A 267 21.20 5.11 -7.02
N THR A 268 20.10 4.41 -7.25
CA THR A 268 18.84 5.01 -7.65
C THR A 268 18.28 5.91 -6.54
N ILE A 269 18.31 5.46 -5.27
CA ILE A 269 17.90 6.27 -4.11
C ILE A 269 18.79 7.52 -3.99
N GLU A 270 20.12 7.37 -4.11
CA GLU A 270 21.05 8.49 -4.02
C GLU A 270 20.86 9.50 -5.18
N ALA A 271 20.54 9.03 -6.38
CA ALA A 271 20.26 9.87 -7.55
C ALA A 271 18.93 10.65 -7.44
N GLY A 272 17.93 10.10 -6.74
CA GLY A 272 16.64 10.77 -6.50
C GLY A 272 16.70 11.88 -5.45
N ASN A 273 17.79 12.00 -4.73
CA ASN A 273 17.98 12.98 -3.66
C ASN A 273 18.30 14.38 -4.21
N ILE A 274 17.28 15.18 -4.42
CA ILE A 274 17.42 16.56 -4.95
C ILE A 274 17.97 17.53 -3.90
N GLY A 275 17.89 17.19 -2.60
CA GLY A 275 18.30 18.05 -1.49
C GLY A 275 19.79 18.07 -1.18
N GLY A 276 20.60 17.19 -1.78
CA GLY A 276 22.07 17.11 -1.58
C GLY A 276 22.53 16.56 -0.23
N GLU A 277 21.61 16.18 0.67
CA GLU A 277 21.95 15.52 1.92
C GLU A 277 22.30 14.05 1.66
N ASN A 278 23.28 13.52 2.41
CA ASN A 278 23.62 12.12 2.31
C ASN A 278 22.51 11.26 2.94
N ILE A 279 21.77 10.49 2.12
CA ILE A 279 20.75 9.56 2.61
C ILE A 279 21.46 8.26 3.07
N PRO A 280 21.41 7.91 4.36
CA PRO A 280 21.90 6.61 4.81
C PRO A 280 21.02 5.49 4.25
N VAL A 281 21.57 4.68 3.32
CA VAL A 281 20.85 3.54 2.73
C VAL A 281 21.35 2.25 3.32
N LYS A 282 20.43 1.48 3.90
CA LYS A 282 20.66 0.12 4.39
C LYS A 282 20.06 -0.88 3.42
N LEU A 283 20.91 -1.63 2.74
CA LEU A 283 20.45 -2.72 1.88
C LEU A 283 20.20 -3.97 2.71
N VAL A 284 19.05 -4.60 2.50
CA VAL A 284 18.65 -5.88 3.09
C VAL A 284 18.51 -6.92 1.99
N HIS A 285 18.81 -8.17 2.32
CA HIS A 285 18.73 -9.27 1.37
C HIS A 285 17.76 -10.34 1.89
N ALA A 286 16.78 -10.73 1.06
CA ALA A 286 15.81 -11.75 1.40
C ALA A 286 16.48 -13.14 1.30
N THR A 287 16.93 -13.67 2.42
CA THR A 287 17.47 -15.03 2.53
C THR A 287 16.42 -16.07 2.91
N ARG A 288 15.23 -15.64 3.35
CA ARG A 288 14.12 -16.48 3.80
C ARG A 288 12.85 -16.17 3.01
N GLY A 289 11.95 -17.16 2.93
CA GLY A 289 10.65 -16.97 2.29
C GLY A 289 9.81 -15.84 2.91
N LYS A 290 8.94 -15.24 2.12
CA LYS A 290 8.10 -14.09 2.51
C LYS A 290 7.34 -14.34 3.83
N VAL A 291 6.73 -15.50 4.00
CA VAL A 291 5.98 -15.86 5.22
C VAL A 291 6.86 -15.92 6.46
N VAL A 292 8.09 -16.46 6.33
CA VAL A 292 9.03 -16.57 7.46
C VAL A 292 9.48 -15.20 7.96
N ARG A 293 9.55 -14.20 7.07
CA ARG A 293 9.84 -12.81 7.42
C ARG A 293 8.62 -12.11 8.02
N ALA A 294 7.44 -12.43 7.50
CA ALA A 294 6.16 -11.83 7.89
C ALA A 294 5.69 -12.28 9.29
N ALA A 295 5.86 -13.56 9.64
CA ALA A 295 5.32 -14.13 10.86
C ALA A 295 5.78 -13.43 12.17
N PRO A 296 7.06 -13.07 12.37
CA PRO A 296 7.47 -12.31 13.56
C PRO A 296 6.80 -10.93 13.65
N ILE A 297 6.58 -10.27 12.50
CA ILE A 297 5.92 -8.97 12.43
C ILE A 297 4.43 -9.12 12.75
N ALA A 298 3.75 -10.13 12.21
CA ALA A 298 2.37 -10.44 12.55
C ALA A 298 2.17 -10.65 14.05
N THR A 299 3.10 -11.38 14.70
CA THR A 299 3.09 -11.56 16.15
C THR A 299 3.21 -10.24 16.93
N LEU A 300 3.95 -9.24 16.39
CA LEU A 300 3.99 -7.90 17.00
C LEU A 300 2.66 -7.16 16.88
N TYR A 301 1.94 -7.32 15.77
CA TYR A 301 0.58 -6.79 15.63
C TYR A 301 -0.38 -7.43 16.63
N GLU A 302 -0.41 -8.76 16.73
CA GLU A 302 -1.25 -9.49 17.71
C GLU A 302 -1.01 -9.01 19.15
N ARG A 303 0.23 -8.65 19.47
CA ARG A 303 0.62 -8.12 20.79
C ARG A 303 0.39 -6.63 20.95
N GLY A 304 -0.21 -5.96 19.97
CA GLY A 304 -0.42 -4.50 19.97
C GLY A 304 0.87 -3.67 20.00
N ARG A 305 2.00 -4.28 19.53
CA ARG A 305 3.32 -3.64 19.48
C ARG A 305 3.56 -2.88 18.19
N ILE A 306 2.73 -3.08 17.17
CA ILE A 306 2.73 -2.30 15.93
C ILE A 306 1.34 -1.73 15.74
N ARG A 307 1.28 -0.49 15.25
CA ARG A 307 0.04 0.25 15.03
C ARG A 307 0.04 0.91 13.64
N HIS A 308 -1.15 1.13 13.09
CA HIS A 308 -1.35 1.94 11.90
C HIS A 308 -1.77 3.36 12.27
N TYR A 309 -1.03 4.36 11.80
CA TYR A 309 -1.43 5.77 11.91
C TYR A 309 -2.17 6.19 10.64
N GLY A 310 -3.36 5.63 10.47
CA GLY A 310 -4.21 5.83 9.30
C GLY A 310 -4.89 4.54 8.85
N TYR A 311 -5.49 4.62 7.68
CA TYR A 311 -6.15 3.51 7.01
C TYR A 311 -5.50 3.29 5.66
N TYR A 312 -4.95 2.10 5.42
CA TYR A 312 -4.14 1.76 4.25
C TYR A 312 -4.70 0.49 3.58
N PRO A 313 -5.82 0.60 2.84
CA PRO A 313 -6.56 -0.57 2.36
C PRO A 313 -5.74 -1.52 1.50
N GLU A 314 -4.88 -0.98 0.63
CA GLU A 314 -4.10 -1.79 -0.30
C GLU A 314 -3.01 -2.61 0.40
N ILE A 315 -2.29 -2.01 1.36
CA ILE A 315 -1.28 -2.73 2.13
C ILE A 315 -1.92 -3.70 3.12
N GLU A 316 -3.06 -3.34 3.72
CA GLU A 316 -3.83 -4.18 4.63
C GLU A 316 -4.40 -5.41 3.91
N GLU A 317 -4.87 -5.27 2.67
CA GLU A 317 -5.29 -6.40 1.84
C GLU A 317 -4.13 -7.36 1.54
N GLN A 318 -2.94 -6.83 1.24
CA GLN A 318 -1.75 -7.64 1.05
C GLN A 318 -1.36 -8.37 2.34
N MET A 319 -1.31 -7.68 3.49
CA MET A 319 -0.99 -8.28 4.79
C MET A 319 -1.92 -9.46 5.11
N CYS A 320 -3.20 -9.30 4.90
CA CYS A 320 -4.19 -10.33 5.16
C CYS A 320 -4.18 -11.50 4.16
N SER A 321 -3.37 -11.41 3.12
CA SER A 321 -3.15 -12.48 2.15
C SER A 321 -1.94 -13.36 2.49
N PHE A 322 -1.25 -13.13 3.63
CA PHE A 322 -0.20 -14.01 4.15
C PHE A 322 -0.80 -15.12 5.01
N TYR A 323 -0.52 -16.36 4.64
CA TYR A 323 -0.92 -17.56 5.35
C TYR A 323 0.30 -18.35 5.81
N PRO A 324 0.19 -19.25 6.81
CA PRO A 324 1.31 -20.08 7.24
C PRO A 324 1.95 -20.91 6.12
N ASP A 325 1.16 -21.31 5.12
CA ASP A 325 1.58 -22.11 3.96
C ASP A 325 2.02 -21.30 2.74
N GLY A 326 1.93 -19.96 2.78
CA GLY A 326 2.36 -19.10 1.68
C GLY A 326 1.58 -17.79 1.57
N TYR A 327 2.00 -16.95 0.64
CA TYR A 327 1.24 -15.78 0.23
C TYR A 327 0.21 -16.16 -0.84
N LYS A 328 -1.07 -15.76 -0.65
CA LYS A 328 -2.19 -16.14 -1.52
C LYS A 328 -2.84 -14.94 -2.24
N GLY A 329 -2.20 -13.77 -2.21
CA GLY A 329 -2.65 -12.60 -2.97
C GLY A 329 -2.49 -12.79 -4.48
N MET A 330 -3.25 -12.01 -5.26
CA MET A 330 -3.23 -12.09 -6.73
C MET A 330 -1.94 -11.54 -7.35
N LYS A 331 -1.28 -10.59 -6.68
CA LYS A 331 -0.03 -9.93 -7.10
C LYS A 331 1.02 -10.07 -6.02
N SER A 332 2.27 -9.68 -6.30
CA SER A 332 3.33 -9.60 -5.30
C SER A 332 2.92 -8.67 -4.14
N PRO A 333 3.25 -9.00 -2.88
CA PRO A 333 2.92 -8.17 -1.72
C PRO A 333 3.93 -7.05 -1.48
N ASP A 334 4.31 -6.31 -2.50
CA ASP A 334 5.43 -5.35 -2.48
C ASP A 334 5.23 -4.26 -1.41
N ARG A 335 3.99 -3.80 -1.21
CA ARG A 335 3.64 -2.85 -0.16
C ARG A 335 3.86 -3.44 1.23
N ALA A 336 3.34 -4.65 1.46
CA ALA A 336 3.50 -5.35 2.74
C ALA A 336 4.96 -5.73 3.00
N ASP A 337 5.68 -6.22 1.97
CA ASP A 337 7.10 -6.57 2.09
C ASP A 337 7.95 -5.34 2.47
N SER A 338 7.70 -4.16 1.89
CA SER A 338 8.39 -2.93 2.27
C SER A 338 8.16 -2.57 3.75
N ALA A 339 6.93 -2.68 4.27
CA ALA A 339 6.63 -2.44 5.68
C ALA A 339 7.27 -3.49 6.60
N ILE A 340 7.25 -4.77 6.20
CA ILE A 340 7.90 -5.86 6.94
C ILE A 340 9.40 -5.59 7.09
N TRP A 341 10.08 -5.11 6.04
CA TRP A 341 11.48 -4.73 6.12
C TRP A 341 11.71 -3.55 7.08
N GLY A 342 10.84 -2.55 7.05
CA GLY A 342 10.92 -1.42 7.97
C GLY A 342 10.77 -1.84 9.43
N PHE A 343 9.76 -2.64 9.74
CA PHE A 343 9.59 -3.15 11.11
C PHE A 343 10.70 -4.11 11.52
N THR A 344 11.24 -4.91 10.59
CA THR A 344 12.40 -5.75 10.87
C THR A 344 13.61 -4.91 11.28
N GLU A 345 13.81 -3.75 10.66
CA GLU A 345 14.87 -2.80 11.01
C GLU A 345 14.64 -2.13 12.36
N LEU A 346 13.38 -1.78 12.67
CA LEU A 346 13.03 -1.13 13.94
C LEU A 346 13.05 -2.09 15.14
N PHE A 347 12.85 -3.40 14.91
CA PHE A 347 12.82 -4.44 15.94
C PHE A 347 13.88 -5.54 15.72
N PRO A 348 15.18 -5.22 15.58
CA PRO A 348 16.20 -6.20 15.18
C PRO A 348 16.39 -7.34 16.17
N GLY A 349 16.07 -7.15 17.43
CA GLY A 349 16.17 -8.18 18.48
C GLY A 349 15.06 -9.22 18.45
N LEU A 350 13.93 -8.95 17.77
CA LEU A 350 12.78 -9.83 17.69
C LEU A 350 12.73 -10.62 16.37
N THR A 351 13.50 -10.19 15.39
CA THR A 351 13.51 -10.77 14.03
C THR A 351 14.74 -11.64 13.74
N ARG A 352 15.73 -11.68 14.65
CA ARG A 352 16.87 -12.57 14.62
C ARG A 352 16.58 -13.83 15.44
N ASP A 353 17.18 -14.98 15.07
CA ASP A 353 16.95 -16.31 15.64
C ASP A 353 17.26 -16.47 17.14
N ASP A 354 17.70 -15.44 17.83
CA ASP A 354 17.96 -15.46 19.27
C ASP A 354 16.64 -15.27 20.07
N ALA A 355 15.71 -16.19 19.88
CA ALA A 355 14.34 -16.21 20.44
C ALA A 355 14.26 -16.30 21.99
N HIS A 356 15.30 -15.97 22.73
CA HIS A 356 15.33 -16.05 24.19
C HIS A 356 15.79 -14.77 24.92
N GLN A 357 15.95 -13.64 24.24
CA GLN A 357 16.19 -12.39 24.95
C GLN A 357 14.92 -11.53 25.01
N GLU A 358 14.39 -11.37 26.23
CA GLU A 358 13.40 -10.32 26.51
C GLU A 358 13.92 -8.98 26.01
N TRP A 359 13.16 -8.32 25.15
CA TRP A 359 13.47 -6.97 24.69
C TRP A 359 13.62 -6.04 25.90
N ARG A 360 14.77 -5.42 26.04
CA ARG A 360 15.00 -4.32 26.98
C ARG A 360 15.14 -3.05 26.18
N PRO A 361 14.39 -1.97 26.51
CA PRO A 361 14.56 -0.69 25.86
C PRO A 361 16.03 -0.25 25.94
N PRO A 362 16.58 0.42 24.90
CA PRO A 362 17.90 0.99 24.98
C PRO A 362 17.94 1.92 26.20
N LYS A 363 18.99 1.76 27.02
CA LYS A 363 19.20 2.66 28.18
C LYS A 363 19.34 4.07 27.62
N VAL A 364 18.37 4.93 27.93
CA VAL A 364 18.50 6.37 27.73
C VAL A 364 19.73 6.79 28.50
N GLN A 365 20.79 7.18 27.82
CA GLN A 365 21.92 7.85 28.47
C GLN A 365 21.41 9.22 28.88
N THR A 366 20.93 9.32 30.11
CA THR A 366 20.77 10.61 30.75
C THR A 366 22.16 11.23 30.83
N LEU A 367 22.37 12.28 30.06
CA LEU A 367 23.50 13.18 30.22
C LEU A 367 23.38 13.76 31.63
N SER A 368 24.08 13.15 32.61
CA SER A 368 24.23 13.73 33.92
C SER A 368 25.03 15.01 33.73
N ASN A 369 24.39 16.14 33.94
CA ASN A 369 25.05 17.43 34.18
C ASN A 369 26.07 17.23 35.32
N LYS A 370 27.34 17.10 34.98
CA LYS A 370 28.39 17.33 35.95
C LYS A 370 28.35 18.80 36.29
N ALA A 371 27.64 19.11 37.38
CA ALA A 371 27.82 20.37 38.09
C ALA A 371 29.29 20.47 38.48
N THR A 372 29.97 21.46 37.95
CA THR A 372 31.30 21.88 38.35
C THR A 372 31.26 22.35 39.80
N ASP A 373 31.75 21.51 40.70
CA ASP A 373 31.97 21.83 42.09
C ASP A 373 33.24 22.69 42.18
N PHE A 374 33.07 24.00 42.29
CA PHE A 374 34.10 24.95 42.68
C PHE A 374 34.24 24.93 44.21
N GLY A 375 34.92 23.91 44.75
CA GLY A 375 35.28 23.82 46.14
C GLY A 375 36.64 24.49 46.42
N ASN A 376 36.56 25.50 47.22
CA ASN A 376 37.58 26.20 47.99
C ASN A 376 38.91 25.43 48.18
N ARG A 377 40.03 25.99 47.71
CA ARG A 377 41.36 25.66 48.18
C ARG A 377 42.01 26.91 48.84
N SER A 378 41.87 26.98 50.12
CA SER A 378 42.80 27.70 50.99
C SER A 378 43.82 26.70 51.53
N GLY A 379 45.11 26.85 51.22
CA GLY A 379 46.20 26.01 51.73
C GLY A 379 47.54 26.51 51.26
N THR A 380 48.21 27.14 52.20
CA THR A 380 49.50 27.79 52.26
C THR A 380 50.66 26.99 51.66
N PRO A 381 51.71 27.65 51.11
CA PRO A 381 52.86 26.94 50.48
C PRO A 381 53.95 26.61 51.57
N GLY A 382 54.32 25.35 51.58
CA GLY A 382 55.52 24.87 52.34
C GLY A 382 56.76 24.78 51.43
N LEU A 383 57.85 25.33 51.96
CA LEU A 383 59.18 25.44 51.38
C LEU A 383 59.88 24.08 51.10
N PRO A 384 60.86 24.02 50.21
CA PRO A 384 61.54 22.79 49.82
C PRO A 384 62.71 22.43 50.74
N ASN A 385 62.87 21.15 51.06
CA ASN A 385 64.03 20.60 51.70
C ASN A 385 65.04 19.98 50.75
N ARG A 386 66.27 20.49 50.75
CA ARG A 386 67.43 19.96 50.05
C ARG A 386 68.00 18.79 50.81
N GLY A 387 68.40 17.74 50.15
CA GLY A 387 69.23 16.68 50.70
C GLY A 387 69.99 15.97 49.51
N ARG A 388 71.30 16.09 49.57
CA ARG A 388 72.35 15.55 48.69
C ARG A 388 72.80 14.13 49.17
N PRO A 389 73.83 13.55 48.61
CA PRO A 389 73.82 12.45 47.63
C PRO A 389 74.68 11.27 48.21
N SER A 390 74.54 10.17 47.56
CA SER A 390 75.63 9.21 47.28
C SER A 390 75.14 8.12 46.32
#